data_82777ac2466a490d1694a76468c667f7
#
_entry.id   82777ac2466a490d1694a76468c667f7
#
_cell.length_a   1.000
_cell.length_b   1.000
_cell.length_c   1.000
_cell.angle_alpha   90.00
_cell.angle_beta   90.00
_cell.angle_gamma   90.00
#
_symmetry.space_group_name_H-M   'P 1'
#
loop_
_entity.id
_entity.type
_entity.pdbx_description
1 polymer ?
#
loop_
_entity_poly.entity_id
_entity_poly.type
_entity_poly.pdbx_seq_one_letter_code
_entity_poly.pdbx_strand_id
1 'polypeptide(L)'
;LLKSTLRANSVFSGLVAVELLLFHQKIANFMGSFDPKYLIWLGLVLIFFVIILLYVTERGRMSLSMAKFVVWLDVSWVVGSSLLMIFVHHWFSNAGLILMTAVAIVVALFATYQCIGIKQFSKNDALY
;
A
#
# COMPACT_ATOMS: atom_id res chain seq x y z
N LEU A 1 -17.84 -4.07 3.68
CA LEU A 1 -16.93 -2.98 3.28
C LEU A 1 -15.45 -3.31 3.57
N LEU A 2 -15.14 -3.76 4.78
CA LEU A 2 -13.75 -4.04 5.16
C LEU A 2 -13.11 -5.11 4.27
N LYS A 3 -13.79 -6.23 4.07
CA LYS A 3 -13.27 -7.33 3.26
C LYS A 3 -13.08 -6.91 1.80
N SER A 4 -14.03 -6.17 1.24
CA SER A 4 -13.94 -5.68 -0.14
C SER A 4 -12.77 -4.71 -0.30
N THR A 5 -12.57 -3.82 0.66
CA THR A 5 -11.48 -2.85 0.64
C THR A 5 -10.13 -3.56 0.76
N LEU A 6 -10.02 -4.54 1.64
CA LEU A 6 -8.77 -5.32 1.80
C LEU A 6 -8.44 -6.10 0.52
N ARG A 7 -9.44 -6.67 -0.15
CA ARG A 7 -9.23 -7.35 -1.43
C ARG A 7 -8.76 -6.38 -2.51
N ALA A 8 -9.39 -5.21 -2.60
CA ALA A 8 -8.99 -4.19 -3.55
C ALA A 8 -7.54 -3.74 -3.29
N ASN A 9 -7.18 -3.55 -2.02
CA ASN A 9 -5.82 -3.20 -1.64
C ASN A 9 -4.84 -4.31 -2.03
N SER A 10 -5.20 -5.58 -1.83
CA SER A 10 -4.36 -6.73 -2.23
C SER A 10 -4.10 -6.74 -3.73
N VAL A 11 -5.14 -6.54 -4.54
CA VAL A 11 -5.02 -6.53 -6.00
C VAL A 11 -4.14 -5.37 -6.45
N PHE A 12 -4.40 -4.18 -5.94
CA PHE A 12 -3.62 -2.99 -6.28
C PHE A 12 -2.14 -3.17 -5.91
N SER A 13 -1.87 -3.59 -4.67
CA SER A 13 -0.50 -3.78 -4.19
C SER A 13 0.22 -4.90 -4.94
N GLY A 14 -0.50 -5.97 -5.29
CA GLY A 14 0.05 -7.08 -6.07
C GLY A 14 0.44 -6.66 -7.48
N LEU A 15 -0.42 -5.88 -8.13
CA LEU A 15 -0.10 -5.34 -9.47
C LEU A 15 1.12 -4.43 -9.42
N VAL A 16 1.18 -3.54 -8.44
CA VAL A 16 2.33 -2.64 -8.26
C VAL A 16 3.60 -3.46 -8.00
N ALA A 17 3.53 -4.48 -7.14
CA ALA A 17 4.69 -5.32 -6.82
C ALA A 17 5.22 -6.03 -8.06
N VAL A 18 4.34 -6.61 -8.87
CA VAL A 18 4.73 -7.31 -10.11
C VAL A 18 5.39 -6.33 -11.08
N GLU A 19 4.80 -5.15 -11.26
CA GLU A 19 5.36 -4.12 -12.14
C GLU A 19 6.75 -3.69 -11.65
N LEU A 20 6.93 -3.48 -10.36
CA LEU A 20 8.22 -3.08 -9.81
C LEU A 20 9.28 -4.16 -10.01
N LEU A 21 8.93 -5.43 -9.83
CA LEU A 21 9.89 -6.52 -9.99
C LEU A 21 10.26 -6.79 -11.45
N LEU A 22 9.28 -6.70 -12.37
CA LEU A 22 9.50 -7.00 -13.79
C LEU A 22 10.09 -5.82 -14.55
N PHE A 23 9.72 -4.59 -14.20
CA PHE A 23 10.06 -3.39 -14.96
C PHE A 23 10.85 -2.38 -14.14
N HIS A 24 11.60 -2.83 -13.13
CA HIS A 24 12.30 -1.94 -12.20
C HIS A 24 13.22 -0.93 -12.91
N GLN A 25 13.93 -1.33 -13.97
CA GLN A 25 14.81 -0.42 -14.69
C GLN A 25 14.02 0.67 -15.43
N LYS A 26 12.96 0.29 -16.13
CA LYS A 26 12.12 1.23 -16.87
C LYS A 26 11.42 2.20 -15.94
N ILE A 27 10.88 1.69 -14.83
CA ILE A 27 10.19 2.51 -13.84
C ILE A 27 11.17 3.47 -13.18
N ALA A 28 12.37 3.01 -12.80
CA ALA A 28 13.38 3.86 -12.19
C ALA A 28 13.80 4.99 -13.14
N ASN A 29 14.00 4.69 -14.41
CA ASN A 29 14.35 5.70 -15.41
C ASN A 29 13.24 6.72 -15.60
N PHE A 30 11.98 6.29 -15.54
CA PHE A 30 10.81 7.18 -15.63
C PHE A 30 10.69 8.05 -14.40
N MET A 31 10.91 7.51 -13.21
CA MET A 31 10.68 8.19 -11.94
C MET A 31 11.80 9.12 -11.52
N GLY A 32 13.03 8.88 -11.95
CA GLY A 32 14.14 9.73 -11.55
C GLY A 32 15.50 9.10 -11.73
N SER A 33 16.46 9.57 -10.93
CA SER A 33 17.87 9.18 -11.03
C SER A 33 18.33 8.47 -9.77
N PHE A 34 17.71 7.32 -9.47
CA PHE A 34 18.11 6.49 -8.35
C PHE A 34 18.35 5.05 -8.84
N ASP A 35 19.02 4.25 -8.00
CA ASP A 35 19.36 2.87 -8.36
C ASP A 35 18.09 2.01 -8.47
N PRO A 36 17.88 1.30 -9.59
CA PRO A 36 16.70 0.42 -9.75
C PRO A 36 16.57 -0.64 -8.66
N LYS A 37 17.64 -1.01 -7.97
CA LYS A 37 17.55 -2.02 -6.89
C LYS A 37 16.60 -1.62 -5.77
N TYR A 38 16.40 -0.33 -5.54
CA TYR A 38 15.43 0.13 -4.53
C TYR A 38 14.01 -0.30 -4.87
N LEU A 39 13.68 -0.32 -6.17
CA LEU A 39 12.37 -0.78 -6.63
C LEU A 39 12.22 -2.29 -6.46
N ILE A 40 13.30 -3.06 -6.62
CA ILE A 40 13.26 -4.51 -6.35
C ILE A 40 12.95 -4.76 -4.89
N TRP A 41 13.65 -4.08 -3.97
CA TRP A 41 13.39 -4.20 -2.54
C TRP A 41 11.97 -3.81 -2.19
N LEU A 42 11.49 -2.71 -2.76
CA LEU A 42 10.13 -2.24 -2.55
C LEU A 42 9.11 -3.27 -3.03
N GLY A 43 9.35 -3.86 -4.22
CA GLY A 43 8.49 -4.91 -4.76
C GLY A 43 8.42 -6.14 -3.84
N LEU A 44 9.55 -6.55 -3.28
CA LEU A 44 9.60 -7.67 -2.34
C LEU A 44 8.81 -7.36 -1.05
N VAL A 45 8.95 -6.14 -0.53
CA VAL A 45 8.18 -5.69 0.64
C VAL A 45 6.69 -5.69 0.33
N LEU A 46 6.30 -5.24 -0.86
CA LEU A 46 4.89 -5.25 -1.27
C LEU A 46 4.35 -6.66 -1.42
N ILE A 47 5.12 -7.61 -1.93
CA ILE A 47 4.70 -9.02 -2.01
C ILE A 47 4.41 -9.55 -0.61
N PHE A 48 5.30 -9.29 0.34
CA PHE A 48 5.10 -9.69 1.73
C PHE A 48 3.82 -9.06 2.29
N PHE A 49 3.59 -7.79 1.99
CA PHE A 49 2.38 -7.07 2.39
C PHE A 49 1.12 -7.69 1.79
N VAL A 50 1.16 -8.08 0.51
CA VAL A 50 0.04 -8.75 -0.17
C VAL A 50 -0.26 -10.09 0.50
N ILE A 51 0.76 -10.85 0.86
CA ILE A 51 0.58 -12.12 1.57
C ILE A 51 -0.15 -11.89 2.89
N ILE A 52 0.25 -10.87 3.65
CA ILE A 52 -0.42 -10.50 4.90
C ILE A 52 -1.88 -10.12 4.63
N LEU A 53 -2.13 -9.29 3.61
CA LEU A 53 -3.49 -8.87 3.25
C LEU A 53 -4.38 -10.06 2.90
N LEU A 54 -3.88 -10.99 2.10
CA LEU A 54 -4.64 -12.18 1.71
C LEU A 54 -4.92 -13.07 2.92
N TYR A 55 -3.94 -13.23 3.79
CA TYR A 55 -4.11 -14.00 5.02
C TYR A 55 -5.21 -13.40 5.90
N VAL A 56 -5.20 -12.09 6.09
CA VAL A 56 -6.20 -11.39 6.90
C VAL A 56 -7.59 -11.49 6.26
N THR A 57 -7.66 -11.35 4.93
CA THR A 57 -8.93 -11.26 4.20
C THR A 57 -9.60 -12.61 4.03
N GLU A 58 -8.83 -13.64 3.66
CA GLU A 58 -9.37 -14.95 3.25
C GLU A 58 -9.51 -15.93 4.41
N ARG A 59 -9.00 -15.61 5.58
CA ARG A 59 -9.17 -16.43 6.75
C ARG A 59 -10.62 -16.33 7.24
N GLY A 60 -11.21 -17.46 7.66
CA GLY A 60 -12.61 -17.56 8.06
C GLY A 60 -13.05 -16.61 9.17
N ARG A 61 -12.10 -16.16 10.00
CA ARG A 61 -12.34 -15.12 11.00
C ARG A 61 -11.38 -13.98 10.77
N MET A 62 -11.92 -12.79 10.49
CA MET A 62 -11.14 -11.57 10.37
C MET A 62 -10.83 -11.02 11.77
N SER A 63 -9.54 -10.89 12.09
CA SER A 63 -9.11 -10.27 13.35
C SER A 63 -9.07 -8.75 13.19
N LEU A 64 -9.73 -8.04 14.10
CA LEU A 64 -9.66 -6.57 14.12
C LEU A 64 -8.24 -6.07 14.36
N SER A 65 -7.48 -6.77 15.19
CA SER A 65 -6.07 -6.39 15.43
C SER A 65 -5.24 -6.46 14.17
N MET A 66 -5.42 -7.51 13.37
CA MET A 66 -4.70 -7.65 12.09
C MET A 66 -5.14 -6.63 11.08
N ALA A 67 -6.45 -6.32 11.01
CA ALA A 67 -6.97 -5.28 10.13
C ALA A 67 -6.40 -3.91 10.49
N LYS A 68 -6.32 -3.60 11.78
CA LYS A 68 -5.71 -2.35 12.26
C LYS A 68 -4.22 -2.29 11.90
N PHE A 69 -3.52 -3.43 11.98
CA PHE A 69 -2.12 -3.52 11.59
C PHE A 69 -1.94 -3.16 10.10
N VAL A 70 -2.84 -3.65 9.24
CA VAL A 70 -2.82 -3.31 7.80
C VAL A 70 -3.01 -1.79 7.60
N VAL A 71 -3.93 -1.17 8.35
CA VAL A 71 -4.11 0.28 8.28
C VAL A 71 -2.83 1.00 8.69
N TRP A 72 -2.16 0.56 9.74
CA TRP A 72 -0.88 1.13 10.16
C TRP A 72 0.17 1.03 9.05
N LEU A 73 0.24 -0.10 8.34
CA LEU A 73 1.16 -0.27 7.22
C LEU A 73 0.84 0.70 6.08
N ASP A 74 -0.44 0.88 5.75
CA ASP A 74 -0.86 1.82 4.71
C ASP A 74 -0.53 3.26 5.10
N VAL A 75 -0.80 3.65 6.34
CA VAL A 75 -0.47 5.00 6.85
C VAL A 75 1.04 5.20 6.82
N SER A 76 1.81 4.20 7.23
CA SER A 76 3.28 4.26 7.19
C SER A 76 3.78 4.46 5.75
N TRP A 77 3.15 3.81 4.78
CA TRP A 77 3.47 3.99 3.36
C TRP A 77 3.25 5.44 2.93
N VAL A 78 2.11 6.02 3.27
CA VAL A 78 1.78 7.41 2.90
C VAL A 78 2.76 8.37 3.54
N VAL A 79 3.04 8.19 4.84
CA VAL A 79 3.98 9.05 5.56
C VAL A 79 5.38 8.90 4.98
N GLY A 80 5.84 7.68 4.76
CA GLY A 80 7.17 7.41 4.19
C GLY A 80 7.32 8.01 2.80
N SER A 81 6.31 7.85 1.94
CA SER A 81 6.31 8.43 0.60
C SER A 81 6.38 9.95 0.65
N SER A 82 5.60 10.57 1.55
CA SER A 82 5.61 12.03 1.72
C SER A 82 6.97 12.53 2.18
N LEU A 83 7.60 11.84 3.12
CA LEU A 83 8.94 12.20 3.60
C LEU A 83 9.98 12.09 2.49
N LEU A 84 9.92 11.04 1.68
CA LEU A 84 10.81 10.89 0.53
C LEU A 84 10.63 12.03 -0.46
N MET A 85 9.40 12.42 -0.77
CA MET A 85 9.11 13.51 -1.69
C MET A 85 9.60 14.85 -1.16
N ILE A 86 9.57 15.06 0.15
CA ILE A 86 10.01 16.34 0.76
C ILE A 86 11.53 16.40 0.87
N PHE A 87 12.18 15.33 1.38
CA PHE A 87 13.59 15.38 1.75
C PHE A 87 14.54 14.99 0.62
N VAL A 88 14.10 14.12 -0.30
CA VAL A 88 14.92 13.66 -1.41
C VAL A 88 14.25 13.85 -2.77
N HIS A 89 13.47 14.92 -2.89
CA HIS A 89 12.73 15.22 -4.12
C HIS A 89 13.64 15.30 -5.36
N HIS A 90 14.89 15.69 -5.18
CA HIS A 90 15.86 15.78 -6.28
C HIS A 90 16.21 14.43 -6.91
N TRP A 91 15.90 13.32 -6.23
CA TRP A 91 16.07 11.99 -6.80
C TRP A 91 15.00 11.64 -7.82
N PHE A 92 13.88 12.38 -7.83
CA PHE A 92 12.71 12.05 -8.61
C PHE A 92 12.49 13.09 -9.72
N SER A 93 12.07 12.59 -10.90
CA SER A 93 11.58 13.45 -11.98
C SER A 93 10.21 14.00 -11.60
N ASN A 94 9.73 15.01 -12.34
CA ASN A 94 8.37 15.52 -12.15
C ASN A 94 7.34 14.38 -12.35
N ALA A 95 7.56 13.53 -13.36
CA ALA A 95 6.70 12.37 -13.58
C ALA A 95 6.73 11.40 -12.38
N GLY A 96 7.91 11.19 -11.78
CA GLY A 96 8.05 10.35 -10.60
C GLY A 96 7.32 10.90 -9.40
N LEU A 97 7.41 12.20 -9.17
CA LEU A 97 6.68 12.86 -8.07
C LEU A 97 5.18 12.77 -8.26
N ILE A 98 4.69 12.98 -9.48
CA ILE A 98 3.26 12.85 -9.80
C ILE A 98 2.80 11.41 -9.55
N LEU A 99 3.56 10.42 -10.01
CA LEU A 99 3.23 9.01 -9.83
C LEU A 99 3.19 8.64 -8.34
N MET A 100 4.19 9.05 -7.56
CA MET A 100 4.22 8.78 -6.12
C MET A 100 3.04 9.43 -5.39
N THR A 101 2.68 10.66 -5.77
CA THR A 101 1.54 11.37 -5.20
C THR A 101 0.25 10.62 -5.51
N ALA A 102 0.06 10.17 -6.75
CA ALA A 102 -1.12 9.41 -7.15
C ALA A 102 -1.25 8.12 -6.35
N VAL A 103 -0.15 7.37 -6.22
CA VAL A 103 -0.14 6.12 -5.44
C VAL A 103 -0.44 6.39 -3.96
N ALA A 104 0.16 7.44 -3.40
CA ALA A 104 -0.08 7.81 -2.00
C ALA A 104 -1.55 8.16 -1.75
N ILE A 105 -2.19 8.86 -2.69
CA ILE A 105 -3.62 9.19 -2.59
C ILE A 105 -4.46 7.92 -2.61
N VAL A 106 -4.17 6.98 -3.51
CA VAL A 106 -4.89 5.70 -3.58
C VAL A 106 -4.74 4.93 -2.27
N VAL A 107 -3.54 4.84 -1.74
CA VAL A 107 -3.29 4.14 -0.47
C VAL A 107 -4.00 4.84 0.69
N ALA A 108 -4.01 6.16 0.70
CA ALA A 108 -4.74 6.93 1.72
C ALA A 108 -6.25 6.66 1.66
N LEU A 109 -6.82 6.51 0.46
CA LEU A 109 -8.22 6.13 0.30
C LEU A 109 -8.47 4.72 0.84
N PHE A 110 -7.59 3.76 0.55
CA PHE A 110 -7.71 2.43 1.12
C PHE A 110 -7.67 2.46 2.65
N ALA A 111 -6.74 3.22 3.23
CA ALA A 111 -6.63 3.35 4.68
C ALA A 111 -7.93 3.93 5.28
N THR A 112 -8.50 4.95 4.64
CA THR A 112 -9.75 5.58 5.08
C THR A 112 -10.90 4.59 5.05
N TYR A 113 -11.08 3.88 3.93
CA TYR A 113 -12.17 2.89 3.80
C TYR A 113 -11.97 1.71 4.76
N GLN A 114 -10.73 1.30 4.99
CA GLN A 114 -10.43 0.26 5.97
C GLN A 114 -10.80 0.71 7.39
N CYS A 115 -10.50 1.95 7.75
CA CYS A 115 -10.90 2.50 9.05
C CYS A 115 -12.41 2.50 9.22
N ILE A 116 -13.15 2.91 8.18
CA ILE A 116 -14.61 2.89 8.19
C ILE A 116 -15.12 1.45 8.35
N GLY A 117 -14.54 0.52 7.59
CA GLY A 117 -14.89 -0.90 7.67
C GLY A 117 -14.61 -1.51 9.04
N ILE A 118 -13.50 -1.15 9.67
CA ILE A 118 -13.17 -1.59 11.03
C ILE A 118 -14.21 -1.09 12.03
N LYS A 119 -14.60 0.17 11.92
CA LYS A 119 -15.64 0.74 12.80
C LYS A 119 -16.96 0.02 12.62
N GLN A 120 -17.38 -0.25 11.40
CA GLN A 120 -18.61 -0.98 11.10
C GLN A 120 -18.56 -2.40 11.64
N PHE A 121 -17.45 -3.10 11.42
CA PHE A 121 -17.26 -4.47 11.89
C PHE A 121 -17.30 -4.53 13.41
N SER A 122 -16.60 -3.64 14.08
CA SER A 122 -16.57 -3.57 15.55
C SER A 122 -17.95 -3.27 16.13
N LYS A 123 -18.69 -2.35 15.48
CA LYS A 123 -20.06 -2.01 15.90
C LYS A 123 -21.01 -3.20 15.74
N ASN A 124 -20.91 -3.92 14.62
CA ASN A 124 -21.74 -5.10 14.38
C ASN A 124 -21.41 -6.23 15.37
N ASP A 125 -20.13 -6.44 15.67
CA ASP A 125 -19.71 -7.42 16.67
C ASP A 125 -20.26 -7.08 18.05
N ALA A 126 -20.29 -5.81 18.41
CA ALA A 126 -20.81 -5.38 19.70
C ALA A 126 -22.31 -5.64 19.85
N LEU A 127 -23.04 -5.81 18.74
CA LEU A 127 -24.48 -6.12 18.75
C LEU A 127 -24.76 -7.61 18.95
N TYR A 128 -23.80 -8.46 18.74
CA TYR A 128 -23.91 -9.91 18.83
C TYR A 128 -23.03 -10.48 19.95
#